data_dd7dc58d8cb592e41507fe70058c255f
#
_entry.id   dd7dc58d8cb592e41507fe70058c255f
#
_cell.length_a   1.000
_cell.length_b   1.000
_cell.length_c   1.000
_cell.angle_alpha   90.00
_cell.angle_beta   90.00
_cell.angle_gamma   90.00
#
_symmetry.space_group_name_H-M   'P 1'
#
loop_
_entity.id
_entity.type
_entity.pdbx_description
1 polymer ?
#
loop_
_entity_poly.entity_id
_entity_poly.type
_entity_poly.pdbx_seq_one_letter_code
_entity_poly.pdbx_strand_id
1 'polypeptide(L)'
;MKRLVDIFNYRQAYEELYDIMNLEYNWNGYGAPAGTAYPYERAVPLLKLLETNRIPAPYITVTGNRTIQFEWEKQENYLEAELYDDHISVLRAVFNKGNTTFYDRNYGYKEENEVLEQIRRWDKQLPFLR
;
A
#
# COMPACT_ATOMS: atom_id res chain seq x y z
N MET A 1 2.98 -15.47 25.49
CA MET A 1 3.49 -14.10 25.25
C MET A 1 3.27 -13.72 23.81
N LYS A 2 2.68 -12.55 23.61
CA LYS A 2 2.43 -12.08 22.26
C LYS A 2 3.74 -11.61 21.63
N ARG A 3 4.07 -12.16 20.47
CA ARG A 3 5.27 -11.77 19.74
C ARG A 3 5.11 -10.39 19.11
N LEU A 4 6.11 -9.54 19.29
CA LEU A 4 6.12 -8.25 18.60
C LEU A 4 6.34 -8.45 17.11
N VAL A 5 5.49 -7.81 16.33
CA VAL A 5 5.65 -7.81 14.88
C VAL A 5 6.65 -6.71 14.50
N ASP A 6 7.65 -7.07 13.71
CA ASP A 6 8.58 -6.07 13.18
C ASP A 6 7.91 -5.34 12.02
N ILE A 7 7.39 -4.15 12.31
CA ILE A 7 6.68 -3.33 11.32
C ILE A 7 7.60 -2.79 10.22
N PHE A 8 8.91 -2.89 10.40
CA PHE A 8 9.90 -2.47 9.40
C PHE A 8 10.48 -3.65 8.62
N ASN A 9 9.93 -4.84 8.80
CA ASN A 9 10.36 -6.01 8.05
C ASN A 9 9.71 -6.00 6.68
N TYR A 10 10.45 -5.52 5.69
CA TYR A 10 9.99 -5.42 4.31
C TYR A 10 10.08 -6.73 3.53
N ARG A 11 10.69 -7.75 4.12
CA ARG A 11 10.88 -9.03 3.43
C ARG A 11 9.55 -9.60 2.93
N GLN A 12 8.56 -9.63 3.80
CA GLN A 12 7.25 -10.14 3.44
C GLN A 12 6.59 -9.30 2.35
N ALA A 13 6.72 -7.97 2.44
CA ALA A 13 6.17 -7.08 1.41
C ALA A 13 6.80 -7.35 0.04
N TYR A 14 8.12 -7.54 -0.02
CA TYR A 14 8.77 -7.88 -1.28
C TYR A 14 8.35 -9.25 -1.78
N GLU A 15 8.19 -10.23 -0.89
CA GLU A 15 7.70 -11.56 -1.27
C GLU A 15 6.29 -11.49 -1.85
N GLU A 16 5.40 -10.74 -1.23
CA GLU A 16 4.04 -10.53 -1.73
C GLU A 16 4.06 -9.87 -3.11
N LEU A 17 4.92 -8.88 -3.29
CA LEU A 17 5.06 -8.20 -4.56
C LEU A 17 5.61 -9.14 -5.66
N TYR A 18 6.57 -10.00 -5.29
CA TYR A 18 7.08 -11.02 -6.20
C TYR A 18 6.01 -12.02 -6.63
N ASP A 19 5.17 -12.43 -5.70
CA ASP A 19 4.13 -13.43 -5.97
C ASP A 19 3.11 -12.94 -7.00
N ILE A 20 2.92 -11.62 -7.10
CA ILE A 20 2.03 -11.02 -8.09
C ILE A 20 2.44 -11.43 -9.52
N MET A 21 3.73 -11.47 -9.81
CA MET A 21 4.23 -11.83 -11.13
C MET A 21 3.86 -13.24 -11.57
N ASN A 22 3.57 -14.11 -10.61
CA ASN A 22 3.25 -15.52 -10.85
C ASN A 22 1.75 -15.79 -10.93
N LEU A 23 0.91 -14.76 -10.78
CA LEU A 23 -0.53 -14.94 -10.90
C LEU A 23 -0.92 -15.26 -12.35
N GLU A 24 -1.73 -16.28 -12.52
CA GLU A 24 -2.22 -16.69 -13.82
C GLU A 24 -3.52 -15.96 -14.17
N TYR A 25 -3.82 -15.86 -15.45
CA TYR A 25 -5.11 -15.31 -15.89
C TYR A 25 -6.26 -16.00 -15.16
N ASN A 26 -7.25 -15.22 -14.75
CA ASN A 26 -8.43 -15.71 -14.03
C ASN A 26 -8.12 -16.25 -12.62
N TRP A 27 -7.05 -15.75 -11.98
CA TRP A 27 -6.65 -16.19 -10.63
C TRP A 27 -7.75 -15.99 -9.58
N ASN A 28 -8.63 -15.00 -9.77
CA ASN A 28 -9.73 -14.74 -8.83
C ASN A 28 -11.05 -15.41 -9.22
N GLY A 29 -11.10 -16.14 -10.33
CA GLY A 29 -12.33 -16.75 -10.83
C GLY A 29 -13.28 -15.83 -11.58
N TYR A 30 -12.92 -14.54 -11.72
CA TYR A 30 -13.76 -13.52 -12.35
C TYR A 30 -13.06 -12.83 -13.53
N GLY A 31 -12.12 -13.52 -14.16
CA GLY A 31 -11.43 -12.99 -15.34
C GLY A 31 -10.31 -12.01 -15.04
N ALA A 32 -9.76 -12.02 -13.83
CA ALA A 32 -8.64 -11.14 -13.49
C ALA A 32 -7.43 -11.38 -14.41
N PRO A 33 -6.68 -10.32 -14.77
CA PRO A 33 -5.53 -10.46 -15.66
C PRO A 33 -4.38 -11.20 -14.98
N ALA A 34 -3.46 -11.74 -15.79
CA ALA A 34 -2.24 -12.35 -15.30
C ALA A 34 -1.36 -11.31 -14.58
N GLY A 35 -0.52 -11.77 -13.67
CA GLY A 35 0.35 -10.91 -12.86
C GLY A 35 1.24 -9.97 -13.67
N THR A 36 1.65 -10.39 -14.87
CA THR A 36 2.46 -9.57 -15.78
C THR A 36 1.75 -8.31 -16.29
N ALA A 37 0.42 -8.23 -16.15
CA ALA A 37 -0.35 -7.06 -16.55
C ALA A 37 -0.45 -6.00 -15.45
N TYR A 38 0.07 -6.29 -14.25
CA TYR A 38 0.04 -5.35 -13.11
C TYR A 38 1.23 -4.39 -13.16
N PRO A 39 1.11 -3.19 -12.54
CA PRO A 39 2.16 -2.17 -12.59
C PRO A 39 3.32 -2.48 -11.63
N TYR A 40 3.92 -3.64 -11.77
CA TYR A 40 5.01 -4.11 -10.93
C TYR A 40 6.21 -3.15 -10.96
N GLU A 41 6.54 -2.64 -12.15
CA GLU A 41 7.66 -1.71 -12.33
C GLU A 41 7.48 -0.38 -11.60
N ARG A 42 6.23 -0.01 -11.30
CA ARG A 42 5.93 1.17 -10.50
C ARG A 42 5.93 0.87 -9.01
N ALA A 43 5.56 -0.34 -8.64
CA ALA A 43 5.46 -0.74 -7.23
C ALA A 43 6.81 -0.91 -6.57
N VAL A 44 7.78 -1.49 -7.25
CA VAL A 44 9.11 -1.76 -6.68
C VAL A 44 9.82 -0.48 -6.23
N PRO A 45 9.93 0.58 -7.06
CA PRO A 45 10.56 1.83 -6.62
C PRO A 45 9.84 2.48 -5.44
N LEU A 46 8.51 2.45 -5.42
CA LEU A 46 7.75 3.01 -4.31
C LEU A 46 8.02 2.24 -3.02
N LEU A 47 8.03 0.92 -3.07
CA LEU A 47 8.32 0.11 -1.89
C LEU A 47 9.72 0.39 -1.34
N LYS A 48 10.71 0.54 -2.22
CA LYS A 48 12.07 0.92 -1.81
C LYS A 48 12.13 2.30 -1.18
N LEU A 49 11.38 3.26 -1.72
CA LEU A 49 11.31 4.61 -1.16
C LEU A 49 10.74 4.58 0.26
N LEU A 50 9.67 3.80 0.47
CA LEU A 50 9.06 3.64 1.78
C LEU A 50 10.02 3.00 2.78
N GLU A 51 10.71 1.94 2.37
CA GLU A 51 11.69 1.26 3.22
C GLU A 51 12.83 2.18 3.61
N THR A 52 13.40 2.90 2.67
CA THR A 52 14.50 3.84 2.90
C THR A 52 14.12 4.94 3.89
N ASN A 53 12.86 5.34 3.88
CA ASN A 53 12.34 6.39 4.75
C ASN A 53 11.73 5.85 6.04
N ARG A 54 11.94 4.57 6.35
CA ARG A 54 11.51 3.91 7.58
C ARG A 54 10.01 4.01 7.84
N ILE A 55 9.24 3.95 6.77
CA ILE A 55 7.80 3.80 6.88
C ILE A 55 7.49 2.33 7.26
N PRO A 56 6.50 2.07 8.10
CA PRO A 56 6.09 0.70 8.38
C PRO A 56 5.76 -0.04 7.08
N ALA A 57 6.14 -1.31 7.01
CA ALA A 57 5.91 -2.11 5.81
C ALA A 57 4.41 -2.26 5.53
N PRO A 58 3.97 -2.03 4.30
CA PRO A 58 2.56 -2.22 3.94
C PRO A 58 2.24 -3.71 3.74
N TYR A 59 0.96 -4.05 3.80
CA TYR A 59 0.46 -5.25 3.16
C TYR A 59 0.27 -4.96 1.69
N ILE A 60 0.62 -5.92 0.84
CA ILE A 60 0.50 -5.75 -0.61
C ILE A 60 -0.52 -6.73 -1.15
N THR A 61 -1.53 -6.20 -1.82
CA THR A 61 -2.58 -6.98 -2.45
C THR A 61 -2.79 -6.51 -3.89
N VAL A 62 -3.55 -7.27 -4.65
CA VAL A 62 -3.91 -6.91 -6.02
C VAL A 62 -5.41 -6.96 -6.19
N THR A 63 -5.90 -6.17 -7.13
CA THR A 63 -7.32 -6.17 -7.51
C THR A 63 -7.52 -6.90 -8.84
N GLY A 64 -8.77 -7.19 -9.17
CA GLY A 64 -9.11 -7.73 -10.49
C GLY A 64 -8.98 -6.70 -11.63
N ASN A 65 -8.66 -5.45 -11.32
CA ASN A 65 -8.62 -4.33 -12.27
C ASN A 65 -7.21 -3.85 -12.62
N ARG A 66 -6.21 -4.72 -12.51
CA ARG A 66 -4.81 -4.43 -12.85
C ARG A 66 -4.16 -3.40 -11.92
N THR A 67 -4.58 -3.33 -10.68
CA THR A 67 -3.96 -2.43 -9.71
C THR A 67 -3.30 -3.20 -8.59
N ILE A 68 -2.25 -2.59 -8.01
CA ILE A 68 -1.56 -3.10 -6.83
C ILE A 68 -1.88 -2.16 -5.69
N GLN A 69 -2.25 -2.70 -4.53
CA GLN A 69 -2.57 -1.91 -3.35
C GLN A 69 -1.53 -2.11 -2.26
N PHE A 70 -1.06 -1.00 -1.70
CA PHE A 70 -0.26 -0.97 -0.47
C PHE A 70 -1.19 -0.51 0.65
N GLU A 71 -1.32 -1.31 1.71
CA GLU A 71 -2.29 -1.06 2.76
C GLU A 71 -1.63 -1.02 4.14
N TRP A 72 -2.10 -0.09 4.98
CA TRP A 72 -1.71 0.03 6.38
C TRP A 72 -2.94 0.20 7.24
N GLU A 73 -2.93 -0.42 8.43
CA GLU A 73 -4.00 -0.26 9.40
C GLU A 73 -3.42 0.06 10.77
N LYS A 74 -4.09 0.96 11.50
CA LYS A 74 -3.78 1.30 12.88
C LYS A 74 -5.07 1.60 13.63
N GLN A 75 -5.40 0.82 14.67
CA GLN A 75 -6.52 1.15 15.55
C GLN A 75 -7.78 1.59 14.77
N GLU A 76 -8.19 0.79 13.80
CA GLU A 76 -9.33 1.04 12.92
C GLU A 76 -9.13 2.14 11.88
N ASN A 77 -7.98 2.81 11.91
CA ASN A 77 -7.63 3.77 10.87
C ASN A 77 -6.94 3.08 9.71
N TYR A 78 -7.14 3.58 8.52
CA TYR A 78 -6.75 2.90 7.29
C TYR A 78 -6.07 3.85 6.33
N LEU A 79 -5.04 3.35 5.69
CA LEU A 79 -4.34 4.04 4.61
C LEU A 79 -4.12 3.08 3.47
N GLU A 80 -4.37 3.51 2.27
CA GLU A 80 -4.16 2.73 1.06
C GLU A 80 -3.49 3.57 0.00
N ALA A 81 -2.51 3.00 -0.68
CA ALA A 81 -1.99 3.55 -1.92
C ALA A 81 -2.27 2.52 -3.00
N GLU A 82 -3.14 2.88 -3.94
CA GLU A 82 -3.48 2.02 -5.07
C GLU A 82 -2.73 2.48 -6.31
N LEU A 83 -1.95 1.58 -6.88
CA LEU A 83 -1.08 1.87 -8.01
C LEU A 83 -1.76 1.42 -9.30
N TYR A 84 -2.06 2.40 -10.15
CA TYR A 84 -2.52 2.21 -11.52
C TYR A 84 -1.34 2.33 -12.47
N ASP A 85 -1.54 2.08 -13.74
CA ASP A 85 -0.47 2.22 -14.74
C ASP A 85 0.07 3.65 -14.83
N ASP A 86 -0.79 4.64 -14.68
CA ASP A 86 -0.48 6.05 -14.95
C ASP A 86 -0.53 6.95 -13.72
N HIS A 87 -1.03 6.47 -12.56
CA HIS A 87 -1.14 7.28 -11.36
C HIS A 87 -1.24 6.43 -10.09
N ILE A 88 -1.13 7.11 -8.95
CA ILE A 88 -1.33 6.52 -7.62
C ILE A 88 -2.51 7.24 -6.97
N SER A 89 -3.45 6.46 -6.43
CA SER A 89 -4.55 6.99 -5.62
C SER A 89 -4.28 6.69 -4.15
N VAL A 90 -4.28 7.71 -3.32
CA VAL A 90 -4.06 7.55 -1.87
C VAL A 90 -5.37 7.84 -1.14
N LEU A 91 -5.83 6.86 -0.38
CA LEU A 91 -7.03 6.97 0.45
C LEU A 91 -6.63 6.86 1.92
N ARG A 92 -7.07 7.82 2.72
CA ARG A 92 -6.89 7.81 4.18
C ARG A 92 -8.25 7.81 4.85
N ALA A 93 -8.45 6.91 5.80
CA ALA A 93 -9.63 6.91 6.65
C ALA A 93 -9.15 7.10 8.09
N VAL A 94 -9.53 8.22 8.69
CA VAL A 94 -9.13 8.58 10.06
C VAL A 94 -10.36 8.53 10.96
N PHE A 95 -10.29 7.68 11.97
CA PHE A 95 -11.35 7.51 12.95
C PHE A 95 -11.12 8.45 14.13
N ASN A 96 -12.14 9.21 14.50
CA ASN A 96 -12.05 10.10 15.64
C ASN A 96 -13.40 10.15 16.37
N LYS A 97 -13.47 9.52 17.53
CA LYS A 97 -14.64 9.54 18.43
C LYS A 97 -15.97 9.19 17.72
N GLY A 98 -15.94 8.12 16.93
CA GLY A 98 -17.14 7.66 16.22
C GLY A 98 -17.38 8.32 14.87
N ASN A 99 -16.56 9.30 14.49
CA ASN A 99 -16.60 9.93 13.19
C ASN A 99 -15.45 9.46 12.33
N THR A 100 -15.71 9.18 11.06
CA THR A 100 -14.66 8.81 10.10
C THR A 100 -14.52 9.92 9.08
N THR A 101 -13.28 10.41 8.93
CA THR A 101 -12.94 11.38 7.91
C THR A 101 -12.15 10.68 6.82
N PHE A 102 -12.53 10.91 5.57
CA PHE A 102 -11.87 10.35 4.41
C PHE A 102 -11.10 11.43 3.66
N TYR A 103 -9.89 11.07 3.24
CA TYR A 103 -9.05 11.89 2.38
C TYR A 103 -8.68 11.03 1.17
N ASP A 104 -8.95 11.53 -0.02
CA ASP A 104 -8.66 10.82 -1.26
C ASP A 104 -7.97 11.77 -2.22
N ARG A 105 -6.86 11.35 -2.79
CA ARG A 105 -6.10 12.18 -3.71
C ARG A 105 -5.30 11.33 -4.69
N ASN A 106 -5.23 11.82 -5.93
CA ASN A 106 -4.46 11.19 -6.99
C ASN A 106 -3.13 11.92 -7.20
N TYR A 107 -2.11 11.14 -7.51
CA TYR A 107 -0.75 11.63 -7.75
C TYR A 107 -0.19 10.97 -9.01
N GLY A 108 0.58 11.72 -9.79
CA GLY A 108 1.39 11.13 -10.85
C GLY A 108 2.61 10.42 -10.23
N TYR A 109 3.21 9.52 -10.99
CA TYR A 109 4.39 8.79 -10.49
C TYR A 109 5.62 9.69 -10.29
N LYS A 110 5.64 10.87 -10.89
CA LYS A 110 6.66 11.88 -10.61
C LYS A 110 6.49 12.56 -9.25
N GLU A 111 5.32 12.38 -8.63
CA GLU A 111 4.98 12.97 -7.34
C GLU A 111 5.13 11.99 -6.18
N GLU A 112 6.02 11.00 -6.29
CA GLU A 112 6.16 9.99 -5.25
C GLU A 112 6.58 10.57 -3.88
N ASN A 113 7.27 11.71 -3.88
CA ASN A 113 7.60 12.39 -2.63
C ASN A 113 6.36 12.95 -1.93
N GLU A 114 5.37 13.40 -2.68
CA GLU A 114 4.09 13.85 -2.13
C GLU A 114 3.30 12.67 -1.56
N VAL A 115 3.35 11.53 -2.22
CA VAL A 115 2.77 10.28 -1.70
C VAL A 115 3.42 9.92 -0.37
N LEU A 116 4.74 9.95 -0.30
CA LEU A 116 5.49 9.69 0.93
C LEU A 116 5.06 10.63 2.06
N GLU A 117 4.90 11.92 1.77
CA GLU A 117 4.48 12.90 2.78
C GLU A 117 3.05 12.63 3.30
N GLN A 118 2.14 12.19 2.45
CA GLN A 118 0.79 11.79 2.89
C GLN A 118 0.84 10.59 3.83
N ILE A 119 1.67 9.61 3.52
CA ILE A 119 1.85 8.43 4.36
C ILE A 119 2.46 8.83 5.71
N ARG A 120 3.45 9.70 5.72
CA ARG A 120 4.07 10.20 6.95
C ARG A 120 3.08 10.96 7.83
N ARG A 121 2.23 11.79 7.25
CA ARG A 121 1.20 12.52 8.00
C ARG A 121 0.25 11.59 8.70
N TRP A 122 -0.19 10.55 8.00
CA TRP A 122 -1.07 9.55 8.59
C TRP A 122 -0.36 8.82 9.73
N ASP A 123 0.90 8.44 9.55
CA ASP A 123 1.69 7.76 10.56
C ASP A 123 1.90 8.62 11.82
N LYS A 124 2.08 9.91 11.65
CA LYS A 124 2.24 10.84 12.78
C LYS A 124 0.94 11.16 13.51
N GLN A 125 -0.17 11.28 12.77
CA GLN A 125 -1.47 11.57 13.36
C GLN A 125 -1.98 10.42 14.23
N LEU A 126 -1.51 9.23 13.95
CA LEU A 126 -1.87 8.01 14.66
C LEU A 126 -0.59 7.36 15.14
N PRO A 127 0.01 7.91 16.21
CA PRO A 127 1.27 7.34 16.68
C PRO A 127 1.07 5.86 16.99
N PHE A 128 1.92 5.05 16.43
CA PHE A 128 1.96 3.65 16.78
C PHE A 128 2.31 3.50 18.24
N LEU A 129 1.67 2.58 18.87
CA LEU A 129 2.18 2.00 20.11
C LEU A 129 3.37 1.12 19.73
N ARG A 130 4.45 1.79 19.48
CA ARG A 130 5.70 1.12 19.09
C ARG A 130 6.45 0.62 20.30
#